data_d1b57c29645947bd36cc66087440a4ca
#
_entry.id   d1b57c29645947bd36cc66087440a4ca
#
_cell.length_a   1.000
_cell.length_b   1.000
_cell.length_c   1.000
_cell.angle_alpha   90.00
_cell.angle_beta   90.00
_cell.angle_gamma   90.00
#
_symmetry.space_group_name_H-M   'P 1'
#
loop_
_entity.id
_entity.type
_entity.pdbx_description
1 polymer ?
#
loop_
_entity_poly.entity_id
_entity_poly.type
_entity_poly.pdbx_seq_one_letter_code
_entity_poly.pdbx_strand_id
1 'polypeptide(L)'
;MSNIFWTADTHFQHKALINKGLRIIPFEDPTIEKHDNMIIQRWNDVVGKNDTVYHLGDFAWCNLAAYRKELKGRIHLIKGNHDRLKSADYDLFESVSDFK
;
A
#
# COMPACT_ATOMS: atom_id res chain seq x y z
N MET A 1 9.74 14.65 -16.06
CA MET A 1 8.30 14.35 -16.28
C MET A 1 7.80 13.39 -15.22
N SER A 2 6.56 13.58 -14.76
CA SER A 2 5.96 12.64 -13.83
C SER A 2 5.32 11.48 -14.57
N ASN A 3 5.31 10.32 -13.93
CA ASN A 3 4.73 9.10 -14.47
C ASN A 3 3.44 8.75 -13.71
N ILE A 4 2.64 7.90 -14.32
CA ILE A 4 1.41 7.38 -13.72
C ILE A 4 1.55 5.87 -13.59
N PHE A 5 1.30 5.37 -12.37
CA PHE A 5 1.38 3.95 -12.05
C PHE A 5 0.04 3.45 -11.52
N TRP A 6 -0.22 2.16 -11.71
CA TRP A 6 -1.39 1.46 -11.19
C TRP A 6 -0.92 0.28 -10.34
N THR A 7 -1.49 0.11 -9.17
CA THR A 7 -1.17 -1.00 -8.29
C THR A 7 -2.37 -1.37 -7.43
N ALA A 8 -2.27 -2.46 -6.70
CA ALA A 8 -3.32 -2.93 -5.80
C ALA A 8 -2.73 -3.92 -4.79
N ASP A 9 -3.52 -4.22 -3.76
CA ASP A 9 -3.28 -5.35 -2.86
C ASP A 9 -1.90 -5.33 -2.18
N THR A 10 -1.45 -4.17 -1.73
CA THR A 10 -0.20 -4.10 -0.94
C THR A 10 -0.34 -4.82 0.39
N HIS A 11 -1.54 -4.80 0.98
CA HIS A 11 -1.84 -5.54 2.22
C HIS A 11 -0.85 -5.31 3.34
N PHE A 12 -0.48 -4.05 3.60
CA PHE A 12 0.41 -3.73 4.71
C PHE A 12 -0.16 -4.20 6.04
N GLN A 13 0.68 -4.76 6.91
CA GLN A 13 0.30 -5.31 8.21
C GLN A 13 -0.70 -6.46 8.17
N HIS A 14 -0.88 -7.09 7.02
CA HIS A 14 -1.79 -8.22 6.90
C HIS A 14 -1.06 -9.52 7.26
N LYS A 15 -0.94 -9.82 8.54
CA LYS A 15 -0.14 -10.94 9.06
C LYS A 15 -0.58 -12.31 8.51
N ALA A 16 -1.86 -12.46 8.19
CA ALA A 16 -2.36 -13.71 7.63
C ALA A 16 -1.71 -14.09 6.29
N LEU A 17 -1.20 -13.10 5.54
CA LEU A 17 -0.46 -13.39 4.30
C LEU A 17 0.75 -14.28 4.57
N ILE A 18 1.40 -14.09 5.71
CA ILE A 18 2.57 -14.85 6.10
C ILE A 18 2.16 -16.13 6.83
N ASN A 19 1.30 -16.01 7.84
CA ASN A 19 0.93 -17.11 8.71
C ASN A 19 0.15 -18.21 7.98
N LYS A 20 -0.61 -17.85 6.95
CA LYS A 20 -1.41 -18.80 6.16
C LYS A 20 -0.80 -19.10 4.80
N GLY A 21 0.40 -18.56 4.51
CA GLY A 21 1.05 -18.79 3.23
C GLY A 21 0.29 -18.29 2.03
N LEU A 22 -0.47 -17.20 2.18
CA LEU A 22 -1.33 -16.66 1.12
C LEU A 22 -0.54 -15.91 0.05
N ARG A 23 0.72 -15.59 0.32
CA ARG A 23 1.59 -14.88 -0.62
C ARG A 23 2.98 -15.49 -0.57
N ILE A 24 3.60 -15.64 -1.73
CA ILE A 24 4.99 -16.10 -1.84
C ILE A 24 5.91 -14.94 -1.48
N ILE A 25 6.73 -15.13 -0.46
CA ILE A 25 7.66 -14.13 0.02
C ILE A 25 9.09 -14.64 -0.21
N PRO A 26 9.98 -13.85 -0.82
CA PRO A 26 11.33 -14.29 -1.19
C PRO A 26 12.32 -14.25 -0.02
N PHE A 27 11.92 -14.72 1.15
CA PHE A 27 12.75 -14.79 2.35
C PHE A 27 12.62 -16.15 3.00
N GLU A 28 13.72 -16.64 3.62
CA GLU A 28 13.71 -17.91 4.34
C GLU A 28 12.81 -17.85 5.57
N ASP A 29 12.87 -16.74 6.31
CA ASP A 29 12.04 -16.52 7.49
C ASP A 29 11.13 -15.32 7.24
N PRO A 30 10.02 -15.50 6.51
CA PRO A 30 9.15 -14.38 6.19
C PRO A 30 8.42 -13.83 7.42
N THR A 31 8.46 -12.53 7.58
CA THR A 31 7.67 -11.81 8.58
C THR A 31 6.90 -10.72 7.88
N ILE A 32 5.86 -10.20 8.56
CA ILE A 32 5.09 -9.10 7.97
C ILE A 32 5.96 -7.85 7.82
N GLU A 33 6.90 -7.63 8.71
CA GLU A 33 7.83 -6.52 8.62
C GLU A 33 8.71 -6.62 7.38
N LYS A 34 9.26 -7.80 7.11
CA LYS A 34 10.07 -8.03 5.90
C LYS A 34 9.23 -7.86 4.63
N HIS A 35 8.01 -8.37 4.63
CA HIS A 35 7.08 -8.21 3.53
C HIS A 35 6.81 -6.73 3.26
N ASP A 36 6.42 -5.98 4.31
CA ASP A 36 6.05 -4.58 4.17
C ASP A 36 7.25 -3.73 3.72
N ASN A 37 8.43 -3.96 4.28
CA ASN A 37 9.64 -3.24 3.89
C ASN A 37 10.04 -3.52 2.45
N MET A 38 9.86 -4.75 1.99
CA MET A 38 10.12 -5.12 0.60
C MET A 38 9.21 -4.32 -0.35
N ILE A 39 7.93 -4.22 -0.02
CA ILE A 39 6.98 -3.51 -0.87
C ILE A 39 7.29 -2.01 -0.87
N ILE A 40 7.59 -1.42 0.29
CA ILE A 40 7.97 -0.01 0.40
C ILE A 40 9.22 0.26 -0.45
N GLN A 41 10.24 -0.57 -0.34
CA GLN A 41 11.47 -0.38 -1.09
C GLN A 41 11.23 -0.48 -2.59
N ARG A 42 10.52 -1.49 -3.06
CA ARG A 42 10.20 -1.66 -4.49
C ARG A 42 9.37 -0.50 -5.02
N TRP A 43 8.41 -0.05 -4.23
CA TRP A 43 7.60 1.11 -4.57
C TRP A 43 8.48 2.35 -4.78
N ASN A 44 9.32 2.64 -3.78
CA ASN A 44 10.14 3.85 -3.79
C ASN A 44 11.29 3.79 -4.79
N ASP A 45 11.68 2.60 -5.24
CA ASP A 45 12.66 2.44 -6.30
C ASP A 45 12.11 2.88 -7.67
N VAL A 46 10.80 2.79 -7.83
CA VAL A 46 10.12 3.05 -9.11
C VAL A 46 9.40 4.40 -9.10
N VAL A 47 8.74 4.73 -7.99
CA VAL A 47 7.87 5.91 -7.87
C VAL A 47 8.65 7.07 -7.27
N GLY A 48 8.70 8.20 -7.97
CA GLY A 48 9.26 9.44 -7.45
C GLY A 48 8.19 10.28 -6.75
N LYS A 49 8.64 11.30 -6.00
CA LYS A 49 7.74 12.13 -5.20
C LYS A 49 6.69 12.88 -6.01
N ASN A 50 6.97 13.13 -7.30
CA ASN A 50 6.06 13.87 -8.20
C ASN A 50 5.23 12.94 -9.08
N ASP A 51 5.43 11.64 -8.97
CA ASP A 51 4.66 10.67 -9.75
C ASP A 51 3.28 10.45 -9.11
N THR A 52 2.35 9.95 -9.92
CA THR A 52 0.98 9.65 -9.49
C THR A 52 0.77 8.15 -9.46
N VAL A 53 0.15 7.64 -8.40
CA VAL A 53 -0.18 6.22 -8.26
C VAL A 53 -1.67 6.08 -8.00
N TYR A 54 -2.31 5.23 -8.80
CA TYR A 54 -3.68 4.79 -8.55
C TYR A 54 -3.62 3.43 -7.86
N HIS A 55 -4.04 3.40 -6.59
CA HIS A 55 -4.07 2.18 -5.79
C HIS A 55 -5.50 1.64 -5.78
N LEU A 56 -5.67 0.41 -6.27
CA LEU A 56 -6.99 -0.17 -6.53
C LEU A 56 -7.57 -0.94 -5.33
N GLY A 57 -7.05 -0.71 -4.14
CA GLY A 57 -7.64 -1.26 -2.93
C GLY A 57 -6.77 -2.23 -2.18
N ASP A 58 -7.25 -2.61 -0.99
CA ASP A 58 -6.54 -3.46 -0.03
C ASP A 58 -5.13 -2.91 0.27
N PHE A 59 -5.09 -1.64 0.64
CA PHE A 59 -3.86 -0.91 0.89
C PHE A 59 -3.16 -1.40 2.16
N ALA A 60 -3.86 -1.36 3.28
CA ALA A 60 -3.30 -1.73 4.57
C ALA A 60 -4.34 -2.34 5.48
N TRP A 61 -3.93 -3.32 6.31
CA TRP A 61 -4.80 -3.93 7.30
C TRP A 61 -4.96 -3.03 8.53
N CYS A 62 -3.85 -2.40 8.95
CA CYS A 62 -3.85 -1.43 10.05
C CYS A 62 -2.66 -0.50 9.91
N ASN A 63 -2.58 0.53 10.75
CA ASN A 63 -1.49 1.53 10.72
C ASN A 63 -1.31 2.21 9.38
N LEU A 64 -2.43 2.46 8.69
CA LEU A 64 -2.42 2.99 7.33
C LEU A 64 -1.59 4.27 7.20
N ALA A 65 -1.74 5.20 8.14
CA ALA A 65 -1.03 6.48 8.08
C ALA A 65 0.49 6.31 8.10
N ALA A 66 0.99 5.39 8.92
CA ALA A 66 2.43 5.13 9.02
C ALA A 66 2.98 4.60 7.69
N TYR A 67 2.28 3.66 7.07
CA TYR A 67 2.72 3.11 5.78
C TYR A 67 2.61 4.11 4.65
N ARG A 68 1.52 4.90 4.62
CA ARG A 68 1.35 5.93 3.59
C ARG A 68 2.53 6.91 3.60
N LYS A 69 3.00 7.31 4.77
CA LYS A 69 4.11 8.27 4.90
C LYS A 69 5.44 7.72 4.36
N GLU A 70 5.61 6.41 4.35
CA GLU A 70 6.82 5.78 3.82
C GLU A 70 6.85 5.71 2.30
N LEU A 71 5.73 5.92 1.62
CA LEU A 71 5.59 5.76 0.18
C LEU A 71 5.68 7.09 -0.54
N LYS A 72 6.49 7.12 -1.61
CA LYS A 72 6.63 8.29 -2.48
C LYS A 72 5.44 8.42 -3.42
N GLY A 73 5.21 9.65 -3.88
CA GLY A 73 4.23 9.92 -4.92
C GLY A 73 2.91 10.42 -4.39
N ARG A 74 2.05 10.79 -5.33
CA ARG A 74 0.68 11.22 -5.05
C ARG A 74 -0.22 10.03 -5.28
N ILE A 75 -0.93 9.61 -4.23
CA ILE A 75 -1.72 8.38 -4.28
C ILE A 75 -3.20 8.70 -4.33
N HIS A 76 -3.87 8.19 -5.36
CA HIS A 76 -5.33 8.13 -5.44
C HIS A 76 -5.76 6.74 -5.01
N LEU A 77 -6.52 6.64 -3.92
CA LEU A 77 -6.95 5.36 -3.38
C LEU A 77 -8.39 5.06 -3.79
N ILE A 78 -8.59 3.88 -4.38
CA ILE A 78 -9.92 3.31 -4.58
C ILE A 78 -10.05 2.21 -3.53
N LYS A 79 -10.94 2.40 -2.55
CA LYS A 79 -11.03 1.50 -1.40
C LYS A 79 -11.46 0.10 -1.81
N GLY A 80 -10.74 -0.90 -1.29
CA GLY A 80 -11.13 -2.30 -1.39
C GLY A 80 -11.93 -2.75 -0.17
N ASN A 81 -12.22 -4.05 -0.12
CA ASN A 81 -13.05 -4.63 0.94
C ASN A 81 -12.44 -4.50 2.34
N HIS A 82 -11.12 -4.46 2.42
CA HIS A 82 -10.40 -4.44 3.71
C HIS A 82 -9.88 -3.06 4.10
N ASP A 83 -10.10 -2.05 3.28
CA ASP A 83 -9.64 -0.71 3.59
C ASP A 83 -10.59 -0.04 4.58
N ARG A 84 -10.05 0.31 5.75
CA ARG A 84 -10.79 1.00 6.80
C ARG A 84 -10.07 2.29 7.13
N LEU A 85 -10.68 3.41 6.73
CA LEU A 85 -10.09 4.73 6.88
C LEU A 85 -10.79 5.50 7.98
N LYS A 86 -9.98 6.12 8.84
CA LYS A 86 -10.45 7.14 9.79
C LYS A 86 -10.51 8.48 9.07
N SER A 87 -11.21 9.45 9.64
CA SER A 87 -11.38 10.78 9.03
C SER A 87 -10.04 11.41 8.64
N ALA A 88 -9.02 11.30 9.50
CA ALA A 88 -7.71 11.87 9.21
C ALA A 88 -6.97 11.15 8.07
N ASP A 89 -7.31 9.91 7.79
CA ASP A 89 -6.62 9.12 6.76
C ASP A 89 -6.93 9.63 5.35
N TYR A 90 -8.12 10.23 5.15
CA TYR A 90 -8.51 10.75 3.84
C TYR A 90 -7.57 11.85 3.35
N ASP A 91 -6.98 12.61 4.26
CA ASP A 91 -6.06 13.70 3.91
C ASP A 91 -4.68 13.20 3.47
N LEU A 92 -4.39 11.92 3.66
CA LEU A 92 -3.12 11.30 3.27
C LEU A 92 -3.04 10.98 1.78
N PHE A 93 -4.19 10.99 1.11
CA PHE A 93 -4.29 10.65 -0.32
C PHE A 93 -4.78 11.85 -1.12
N GLU A 94 -4.39 11.91 -2.39
CA GLU A 94 -4.90 12.94 -3.31
C GLU A 94 -6.41 12.81 -3.51
N SER A 95 -6.90 11.59 -3.53
CA SER A 95 -8.33 11.29 -3.54
C SER A 95 -8.59 9.91 -2.95
N VAL A 96 -9.79 9.73 -2.44
CA VAL A 96 -10.27 8.43 -1.96
C VAL A 96 -11.67 8.23 -2.55
N SER A 97 -11.88 7.09 -3.20
CA SER A 97 -13.18 6.74 -3.77
C SER A 97 -13.51 5.28 -3.47
N ASP A 98 -14.78 4.95 -3.58
CA ASP A 98 -15.23 3.57 -3.43
C ASP A 98 -15.26 2.89 -4.78
N PHE A 99 -14.92 1.61 -4.78
CA PHE A 99 -15.09 0.78 -5.96
C PHE A 99 -16.59 0.53 -6.19
N LYS A 100 -17.00 0.72 -7.43
CA LYS A 100 -18.39 0.47 -7.82
C LYS A 100 -18.48 -0.54 -8.95
#